data_61f4072b95fbdce8449bf31ef6070bcd
#
_entry.id   61f4072b95fbdce8449bf31ef6070bcd
#
_cell.length_a   1.000
_cell.length_b   1.000
_cell.length_c   1.000
_cell.angle_alpha   90.00
_cell.angle_beta   90.00
_cell.angle_gamma   90.00
#
_symmetry.space_group_name_H-M   'P 1'
#
loop_
_entity.id
_entity.type
_entity.pdbx_description
1 polymer ?
#
loop_
_entity_poly.entity_id
_entity_poly.type
_entity_poly.pdbx_seq_one_letter_code
_entity_poly.pdbx_strand_id
1 'polypeptide(L)'
;MMLKYLKIFVLIIFQISLIQSSAFGLNKDDCQNSSFYIKNINVDFTKKSIIEARSLAEKKARSRALERLLHRLILKEKDLDLDKIITELSKKSKILQLVEFLKINNEANSNTRYIANFDVCFNRDLVIKFFHNNKLQYAESYKELISVLPIFKGPTGYILWDKNDVWYSLWEKKLNAIDGLVKLKLARGNLSLNRKITSSIIINSDKIMIKDLMAHENTKLVLFVIAEPEIQNDGKKYLKTYTKLFNSDGKLEKSNLINTVALKTTSSIFKIEKKIFHDEVSNIVSFIERNWKKDNLIDPNIVNQVDLWIPIPLRASTKLEKIFIFNDKSIKVKSTDGFLDKGIIDIGEELILYKNKTSKSFEKITRSLLNTEKKIEYKKDAVIFQKNLETWPLSINVLKSLPFVTEVKIISISNRSARIIVKFLGNKKTFFHATDEKSLFFKNLSNHQYILSN
;
A
#
# COMPACT_ATOMS: atom_id res chain seq x y z
N MET A 1 35.77 48.58 18.56
CA MET A 1 34.53 48.48 17.77
C MET A 1 34.52 47.25 16.84
N MET A 2 35.60 46.92 16.18
CA MET A 2 35.72 45.75 15.26
C MET A 2 35.43 44.37 15.91
N LEU A 3 35.81 44.14 17.16
CA LEU A 3 35.61 42.85 17.83
C LEU A 3 34.12 42.51 18.13
N LYS A 4 33.24 43.52 18.24
CA LYS A 4 31.80 43.32 18.47
C LYS A 4 31.09 42.84 17.18
N TYR A 5 31.49 43.35 16.03
CA TYR A 5 30.91 42.94 14.74
C TYR A 5 31.36 41.52 14.34
N LEU A 6 32.59 41.14 14.68
CA LEU A 6 33.12 39.79 14.42
C LEU A 6 32.31 38.71 15.21
N LYS A 7 31.96 39.00 16.46
CA LYS A 7 31.12 38.08 17.28
C LYS A 7 29.71 37.95 16.76
N ILE A 8 29.11 39.01 16.26
CA ILE A 8 27.77 39.00 15.66
C ILE A 8 27.80 38.25 14.33
N PHE A 9 28.83 38.41 13.51
CA PHE A 9 29.00 37.73 12.23
C PHE A 9 29.22 36.23 12.42
N VAL A 10 29.97 35.80 13.42
CA VAL A 10 30.16 34.36 13.77
C VAL A 10 28.85 33.75 14.31
N LEU A 11 28.05 34.51 15.07
CA LEU A 11 26.75 34.03 15.58
C LEU A 11 25.71 33.88 14.47
N ILE A 12 25.73 34.76 13.46
CA ILE A 12 24.84 34.65 12.29
C ILE A 12 25.24 33.47 11.40
N ILE A 13 26.54 33.21 11.20
CA ILE A 13 27.01 32.03 10.46
C ILE A 13 26.66 30.74 11.19
N PHE A 14 26.71 30.73 12.51
CA PHE A 14 26.34 29.56 13.33
C PHE A 14 24.81 29.29 13.32
N GLN A 15 23.96 30.32 13.17
CA GLN A 15 22.53 30.14 13.02
C GLN A 15 22.12 29.69 11.59
N ILE A 16 22.87 30.06 10.57
CA ILE A 16 22.62 29.62 9.18
C ILE A 16 23.00 28.16 8.97
N SER A 17 23.98 27.63 9.74
CA SER A 17 24.35 26.20 9.68
C SER A 17 23.36 25.26 10.38
N LEU A 18 22.37 25.78 11.14
CA LEU A 18 21.32 24.99 11.78
C LEU A 18 20.02 24.86 10.97
N ILE A 19 19.94 25.53 9.82
CA ILE A 19 18.93 25.22 8.80
C ILE A 19 19.51 24.10 7.93
N GLN A 20 19.79 22.95 8.52
CA GLN A 20 19.80 21.72 7.76
C GLN A 20 18.38 21.53 7.26
N SER A 21 18.14 21.92 6.02
CA SER A 21 17.05 21.36 5.25
C SER A 21 17.14 19.85 5.43
N SER A 22 16.26 19.30 6.24
CA SER A 22 15.94 17.88 6.17
C SER A 22 15.42 17.64 4.75
N ALA A 23 16.35 17.38 3.84
CA ALA A 23 16.02 16.69 2.62
C ALA A 23 15.37 15.39 3.12
N PHE A 24 14.06 15.29 2.99
CA PHE A 24 13.32 14.05 3.12
C PHE A 24 13.82 13.12 1.99
N GLY A 25 15.02 12.59 2.14
CA GLY A 25 15.43 11.39 1.45
C GLY A 25 14.55 10.29 1.99
N LEU A 26 13.70 9.71 1.13
CA LEU A 26 12.99 8.47 1.44
C LEU A 26 14.01 7.51 2.05
N ASN A 27 13.71 7.03 3.26
CA ASN A 27 14.52 5.99 3.89
C ASN A 27 14.66 4.83 2.90
N LYS A 28 15.86 4.29 2.73
CA LYS A 28 16.09 3.11 1.85
C LYS A 28 15.10 1.99 2.15
N ASP A 29 14.64 1.88 3.39
CA ASP A 29 13.67 0.88 3.84
C ASP A 29 12.26 1.13 3.30
N ASP A 30 11.85 2.39 3.10
CA ASP A 30 10.53 2.72 2.56
C ASP A 30 10.38 2.28 1.09
N CYS A 31 11.45 2.36 0.31
CA CYS A 31 11.39 1.92 -1.08
C CYS A 31 11.27 0.40 -1.21
N GLN A 32 11.95 -0.39 -0.37
CA GLN A 32 12.01 -1.85 -0.49
C GLN A 32 10.64 -2.53 -0.35
N ASN A 33 9.72 -1.89 0.34
CA ASN A 33 8.35 -2.38 0.54
C ASN A 33 7.34 -1.79 -0.44
N SER A 34 7.77 -0.87 -1.31
CA SER A 34 6.90 -0.18 -2.26
C SER A 34 6.74 -0.96 -3.58
N SER A 35 5.64 -0.67 -4.30
CA SER A 35 5.41 -1.19 -5.66
C SER A 35 6.40 -0.63 -6.70
N PHE A 36 7.18 0.38 -6.33
CA PHE A 36 8.22 1.03 -7.14
C PHE A 36 9.60 0.37 -7.01
N TYR A 37 9.72 -0.69 -6.22
CA TYR A 37 10.95 -1.47 -6.06
C TYR A 37 10.93 -2.74 -6.91
N ILE A 38 11.84 -2.81 -7.88
CA ILE A 38 11.97 -3.95 -8.79
C ILE A 38 13.20 -4.76 -8.42
N LYS A 39 12.96 -6.03 -8.06
CA LYS A 39 14.01 -6.96 -7.59
C LYS A 39 14.51 -7.86 -8.70
N ASN A 40 15.72 -8.38 -8.51
CA ASN A 40 16.29 -9.50 -9.26
C ASN A 40 16.36 -9.26 -10.78
N ILE A 41 16.97 -8.15 -11.19
CA ILE A 41 17.28 -7.86 -12.58
C ILE A 41 18.64 -8.47 -12.93
N ASN A 42 18.63 -9.60 -13.60
CA ASN A 42 19.85 -10.26 -14.03
C ASN A 42 20.36 -9.67 -15.36
N VAL A 43 21.65 -9.41 -15.42
CA VAL A 43 22.36 -8.93 -16.60
C VAL A 43 23.66 -9.72 -16.80
N ASP A 44 24.01 -9.93 -18.06
CA ASP A 44 25.23 -10.59 -18.49
C ASP A 44 25.67 -9.96 -19.80
N PHE A 45 26.82 -9.28 -19.79
CA PHE A 45 27.34 -8.57 -20.95
C PHE A 45 28.84 -8.76 -21.11
N THR A 46 29.26 -8.99 -22.37
CA THR A 46 30.66 -9.01 -22.78
C THR A 46 30.92 -7.83 -23.72
N LYS A 47 31.99 -7.06 -23.48
CA LYS A 47 32.42 -5.91 -24.28
C LYS A 47 33.94 -5.89 -24.41
N LYS A 48 34.49 -4.85 -25.08
CA LYS A 48 35.93 -4.69 -25.24
C LYS A 48 36.67 -4.47 -23.91
N SER A 49 35.97 -3.88 -22.92
CA SER A 49 36.51 -3.66 -21.58
C SER A 49 35.42 -3.92 -20.52
N ILE A 50 35.86 -4.20 -19.31
CA ILE A 50 34.97 -4.36 -18.15
C ILE A 50 34.17 -3.08 -17.85
N ILE A 51 34.75 -1.91 -18.06
CA ILE A 51 34.10 -0.60 -17.84
C ILE A 51 32.91 -0.46 -18.78
N GLU A 52 33.08 -0.77 -20.06
CA GLU A 52 32.00 -0.73 -21.05
C GLU A 52 30.92 -1.78 -20.75
N ALA A 53 31.35 -3.00 -20.37
CA ALA A 53 30.41 -4.08 -20.02
C ALA A 53 29.53 -3.70 -18.82
N ARG A 54 30.14 -3.12 -17.76
CA ARG A 54 29.44 -2.66 -16.57
C ARG A 54 28.47 -1.50 -16.88
N SER A 55 28.92 -0.48 -17.60
CA SER A 55 28.09 0.66 -18.00
C SER A 55 26.86 0.21 -18.79
N LEU A 56 27.04 -0.71 -19.75
CA LEU A 56 25.93 -1.28 -20.51
C LEU A 56 24.99 -2.11 -19.63
N ALA A 57 25.54 -2.91 -18.71
CA ALA A 57 24.78 -3.73 -17.78
C ALA A 57 23.86 -2.87 -16.90
N GLU A 58 24.38 -1.81 -16.30
CA GLU A 58 23.59 -0.87 -15.49
C GLU A 58 22.50 -0.18 -16.32
N LYS A 59 22.82 0.28 -17.53
CA LYS A 59 21.84 0.89 -18.45
C LYS A 59 20.71 -0.10 -18.78
N LYS A 60 21.05 -1.33 -19.09
CA LYS A 60 20.07 -2.39 -19.40
C LYS A 60 19.27 -2.83 -18.17
N ALA A 61 19.90 -2.88 -17.00
CA ALA A 61 19.20 -3.15 -15.74
C ALA A 61 18.08 -2.12 -15.47
N ARG A 62 18.39 -0.83 -15.60
CA ARG A 62 17.40 0.25 -15.44
C ARG A 62 16.27 0.14 -16.48
N SER A 63 16.60 -0.15 -17.74
CA SER A 63 15.58 -0.30 -18.80
C SER A 63 14.64 -1.48 -18.54
N ARG A 64 15.20 -2.66 -18.20
CA ARG A 64 14.39 -3.86 -17.86
C ARG A 64 13.57 -3.65 -16.59
N ALA A 65 14.13 -2.94 -15.60
CA ALA A 65 13.39 -2.61 -14.39
C ALA A 65 12.22 -1.67 -14.68
N LEU A 66 12.40 -0.64 -15.53
CA LEU A 66 11.32 0.26 -15.94
C LEU A 66 10.22 -0.51 -16.68
N GLU A 67 10.58 -1.39 -17.61
CA GLU A 67 9.62 -2.26 -18.30
C GLU A 67 8.77 -3.05 -17.31
N ARG A 68 9.40 -3.72 -16.34
CA ARG A 68 8.70 -4.47 -15.29
C ARG A 68 7.84 -3.56 -14.42
N LEU A 69 8.31 -2.36 -14.08
CA LEU A 69 7.54 -1.38 -13.32
C LEU A 69 6.27 -0.95 -14.06
N LEU A 70 6.38 -0.60 -15.34
CA LEU A 70 5.24 -0.20 -16.15
C LEU A 70 4.23 -1.33 -16.31
N HIS A 71 4.68 -2.55 -16.57
CA HIS A 71 3.81 -3.73 -16.60
C HIS A 71 3.14 -4.02 -15.26
N ARG A 72 3.82 -3.76 -14.13
CA ARG A 72 3.28 -3.92 -12.78
C ARG A 72 2.19 -2.90 -12.48
N LEU A 73 2.39 -1.63 -12.81
CA LEU A 73 1.53 -0.54 -12.39
C LEU A 73 0.43 -0.20 -13.39
N ILE A 74 0.73 -0.19 -14.68
CA ILE A 74 -0.21 0.28 -15.71
C ILE A 74 -1.22 -0.81 -16.06
N LEU A 75 -2.49 -0.42 -16.17
CA LEU A 75 -3.51 -1.27 -16.75
C LEU A 75 -3.31 -1.31 -18.28
N LYS A 76 -2.98 -2.50 -18.80
CA LYS A 76 -2.80 -2.68 -20.24
C LYS A 76 -4.16 -2.61 -20.95
N GLU A 77 -4.42 -1.52 -21.63
CA GLU A 77 -5.52 -1.35 -22.56
C GLU A 77 -5.10 -1.72 -23.98
N LYS A 78 -6.09 -1.99 -24.87
CA LYS A 78 -5.79 -2.48 -26.25
C LYS A 78 -4.94 -1.51 -27.06
N ASP A 79 -5.10 -0.20 -26.82
CA ASP A 79 -4.49 0.85 -27.63
C ASP A 79 -3.20 1.43 -27.00
N LEU A 80 -2.80 0.93 -25.83
CA LEU A 80 -1.61 1.41 -25.13
C LEU A 80 -0.35 0.63 -25.52
N ASP A 81 0.52 1.30 -26.26
CA ASP A 81 1.83 0.78 -26.67
C ASP A 81 2.89 1.11 -25.62
N LEU A 82 3.06 0.22 -24.62
CA LEU A 82 4.06 0.36 -23.57
C LEU A 82 5.48 0.30 -24.14
N ASP A 83 5.73 -0.48 -25.18
CA ASP A 83 7.05 -0.65 -25.78
C ASP A 83 7.54 0.65 -26.43
N LYS A 84 6.63 1.40 -27.03
CA LYS A 84 6.91 2.75 -27.54
C LYS A 84 7.32 3.71 -26.43
N ILE A 85 6.58 3.72 -25.30
CA ILE A 85 6.87 4.55 -24.14
C ILE A 85 8.25 4.21 -23.57
N ILE A 86 8.56 2.92 -23.39
CA ILE A 86 9.86 2.44 -22.87
C ILE A 86 11.00 2.87 -23.82
N THR A 87 10.79 2.74 -25.11
CA THR A 87 11.78 3.10 -26.13
C THR A 87 12.08 4.60 -26.10
N GLU A 88 11.06 5.45 -26.00
CA GLU A 88 11.22 6.92 -25.92
C GLU A 88 11.97 7.36 -24.65
N LEU A 89 11.63 6.76 -23.50
CA LEU A 89 12.32 7.03 -22.23
C LEU A 89 13.78 6.59 -22.27
N SER A 90 14.05 5.45 -22.90
CA SER A 90 15.40 4.89 -23.05
C SER A 90 16.29 5.77 -23.93
N LYS A 91 15.77 6.26 -25.06
CA LYS A 91 16.50 7.10 -26.01
C LYS A 91 16.96 8.43 -25.40
N LYS A 92 16.14 9.05 -24.57
CA LYS A 92 16.39 10.39 -23.99
C LYS A 92 17.12 10.35 -22.65
N SER A 93 17.66 9.20 -22.22
CA SER A 93 18.25 8.98 -20.89
C SER A 93 17.35 9.41 -19.72
N LYS A 94 16.05 9.60 -19.97
CA LYS A 94 15.07 10.03 -18.95
C LYS A 94 14.86 8.98 -17.85
N ILE A 95 15.20 7.71 -18.12
CA ILE A 95 15.12 6.64 -17.11
C ILE A 95 15.99 6.98 -15.89
N LEU A 96 17.17 7.59 -16.08
CA LEU A 96 18.06 7.97 -14.97
C LEU A 96 17.38 8.92 -13.99
N GLN A 97 16.52 9.81 -14.48
CA GLN A 97 15.79 10.75 -13.64
C GLN A 97 14.69 10.09 -12.81
N LEU A 98 14.16 8.95 -13.28
CA LEU A 98 13.12 8.20 -12.57
C LEU A 98 13.67 7.24 -11.50
N VAL A 99 14.97 6.92 -11.56
CA VAL A 99 15.61 5.97 -10.64
C VAL A 99 16.14 6.71 -9.42
N GLU A 100 15.68 6.29 -8.23
CA GLU A 100 16.19 6.81 -6.95
C GLU A 100 17.56 6.21 -6.63
N PHE A 101 17.65 4.87 -6.68
CA PHE A 101 18.91 4.15 -6.54
C PHE A 101 18.90 2.79 -7.24
N LEU A 102 20.11 2.28 -7.47
CA LEU A 102 20.38 0.96 -8.01
C LEU A 102 21.25 0.21 -7.00
N LYS A 103 20.78 -0.96 -6.55
CA LYS A 103 21.50 -1.83 -5.62
C LYS A 103 22.06 -3.02 -6.37
N ILE A 104 23.34 -3.31 -6.19
CA ILE A 104 23.99 -4.53 -6.67
C ILE A 104 23.85 -5.58 -5.57
N ASN A 105 23.20 -6.70 -5.87
CA ASN A 105 23.06 -7.82 -4.94
C ASN A 105 24.25 -8.77 -5.06
N ASN A 106 24.58 -9.15 -6.30
CA ASN A 106 25.72 -9.99 -6.62
C ASN A 106 26.35 -9.51 -7.92
N GLU A 107 27.67 -9.54 -8.02
CA GLU A 107 28.40 -9.29 -9.25
C GLU A 107 29.59 -10.23 -9.43
N ALA A 108 29.87 -10.57 -10.67
CA ALA A 108 31.07 -11.29 -11.09
C ALA A 108 31.61 -10.67 -12.38
N ASN A 109 32.91 -10.57 -12.51
CA ASN A 109 33.52 -9.93 -13.66
C ASN A 109 34.82 -10.63 -14.10
N SER A 110 35.15 -10.42 -15.36
CA SER A 110 36.47 -10.67 -15.95
C SER A 110 36.94 -9.42 -16.70
N ASN A 111 38.04 -9.44 -17.40
CA ASN A 111 38.54 -8.25 -18.14
C ASN A 111 37.54 -7.72 -19.18
N THR A 112 36.62 -8.53 -19.67
CA THR A 112 35.67 -8.19 -20.74
C THR A 112 34.20 -8.51 -20.44
N ARG A 113 33.91 -9.36 -19.44
CA ARG A 113 32.56 -9.82 -19.12
C ARG A 113 32.13 -9.34 -17.74
N TYR A 114 30.88 -8.84 -17.63
CA TYR A 114 30.25 -8.43 -16.39
C TYR A 114 28.90 -9.11 -16.24
N ILE A 115 28.73 -9.82 -15.12
CA ILE A 115 27.49 -10.49 -14.73
C ILE A 115 27.05 -9.87 -13.41
N ALA A 116 25.79 -9.47 -13.29
CA ALA A 116 25.29 -8.92 -12.04
C ALA A 116 23.79 -9.14 -11.87
N ASN A 117 23.35 -9.10 -10.60
CA ASN A 117 21.96 -9.04 -10.22
C ASN A 117 21.70 -7.69 -9.53
N PHE A 118 20.73 -6.94 -10.04
CA PHE A 118 20.37 -5.62 -9.56
C PHE A 118 18.97 -5.58 -8.98
N ASP A 119 18.81 -4.78 -7.93
CA ASP A 119 17.52 -4.24 -7.55
C ASP A 119 17.48 -2.75 -7.90
N VAL A 120 16.33 -2.27 -8.35
CA VAL A 120 16.14 -0.87 -8.80
C VAL A 120 14.97 -0.27 -8.04
N CYS A 121 15.24 0.83 -7.33
CA CYS A 121 14.24 1.68 -6.74
C CYS A 121 13.93 2.85 -7.66
N PHE A 122 12.66 3.05 -7.97
CA PHE A 122 12.20 4.22 -8.70
C PHE A 122 11.66 5.29 -7.75
N ASN A 123 11.97 6.55 -8.05
CA ASN A 123 11.39 7.68 -7.36
C ASN A 123 9.90 7.76 -7.69
N ARG A 124 9.07 7.49 -6.68
CA ARG A 124 7.64 7.37 -6.83
C ARG A 124 7.01 8.64 -7.40
N ASP A 125 7.36 9.81 -6.84
CA ASP A 125 6.76 11.08 -7.22
C ASP A 125 7.09 11.45 -8.67
N LEU A 126 8.31 11.17 -9.11
CA LEU A 126 8.72 11.41 -10.48
C LEU A 126 8.04 10.44 -11.47
N VAL A 127 7.86 9.16 -11.09
CA VAL A 127 7.10 8.19 -11.90
C VAL A 127 5.64 8.59 -12.00
N ILE A 128 5.00 9.00 -10.89
CA ILE A 128 3.62 9.45 -10.90
C ILE A 128 3.45 10.72 -11.73
N LYS A 129 4.37 11.68 -11.58
CA LYS A 129 4.39 12.87 -12.43
C LYS A 129 4.51 12.51 -13.92
N PHE A 130 5.32 11.50 -14.23
CA PHE A 130 5.41 10.98 -15.60
C PHE A 130 4.06 10.38 -16.06
N PHE A 131 3.38 9.59 -15.22
CA PHE A 131 2.05 9.05 -15.55
C PHE A 131 1.02 10.14 -15.79
N HIS A 132 1.00 11.17 -14.94
CA HIS A 132 0.11 12.33 -15.12
C HIS A 132 0.36 13.05 -16.44
N ASN A 133 1.62 13.36 -16.75
CA ASN A 133 1.98 14.09 -17.97
C ASN A 133 1.63 13.32 -19.25
N ASN A 134 1.57 11.99 -19.15
CA ASN A 134 1.23 11.10 -20.27
C ASN A 134 -0.20 10.54 -20.20
N LYS A 135 -1.01 11.01 -19.24
CA LYS A 135 -2.41 10.58 -19.00
C LYS A 135 -2.57 9.07 -18.83
N LEU A 136 -1.58 8.42 -18.21
CA LEU A 136 -1.56 6.98 -17.99
C LEU A 136 -2.29 6.63 -16.69
N GLN A 137 -3.29 5.78 -16.82
CA GLN A 137 -4.00 5.21 -15.68
C GLN A 137 -3.16 4.10 -15.04
N TYR A 138 -3.08 4.08 -13.72
CA TYR A 138 -2.22 3.13 -12.99
C TYR A 138 -2.86 2.66 -11.68
N ALA A 139 -2.33 1.57 -11.14
CA ALA A 139 -2.60 1.10 -9.78
C ALA A 139 -1.26 0.86 -9.09
N GLU A 140 -1.16 1.14 -7.78
CA GLU A 140 0.09 0.98 -7.04
C GLU A 140 -0.06 0.20 -5.73
N SER A 141 -1.29 0.02 -5.24
CA SER A 141 -1.56 -0.72 -4.00
C SER A 141 -1.37 -2.22 -4.22
N TYR A 142 -0.64 -2.86 -3.32
CA TYR A 142 -0.59 -4.31 -3.27
C TYR A 142 -1.89 -4.89 -2.71
N LYS A 143 -2.31 -6.02 -3.24
CA LYS A 143 -3.34 -6.85 -2.61
C LYS A 143 -2.73 -7.69 -1.49
N GLU A 144 -3.52 -7.95 -0.44
CA GLU A 144 -3.14 -8.94 0.58
C GLU A 144 -2.73 -10.28 -0.05
N LEU A 145 -1.84 -10.99 0.64
CA LEU A 145 -1.35 -12.29 0.16
C LEU A 145 -2.49 -13.30 0.03
N ILE A 146 -2.59 -13.90 -1.15
CA ILE A 146 -3.58 -14.93 -1.48
C ILE A 146 -2.88 -16.28 -1.60
N SER A 147 -3.35 -17.29 -0.87
CA SER A 147 -2.95 -18.67 -1.10
C SER A 147 -3.70 -19.26 -2.29
N VAL A 148 -2.98 -19.74 -3.29
CA VAL A 148 -3.53 -20.36 -4.51
C VAL A 148 -3.51 -21.87 -4.36
N LEU A 149 -4.66 -22.50 -4.47
CA LEU A 149 -4.82 -23.96 -4.51
C LEU A 149 -5.18 -24.40 -5.93
N PRO A 150 -4.22 -24.95 -6.68
CA PRO A 150 -4.49 -25.57 -7.98
C PRO A 150 -5.25 -26.88 -7.82
N ILE A 151 -6.28 -27.05 -8.63
CA ILE A 151 -7.20 -28.19 -8.59
C ILE A 151 -7.45 -28.65 -10.03
N PHE A 152 -7.17 -29.91 -10.31
CA PHE A 152 -7.46 -30.54 -11.61
C PHE A 152 -8.49 -31.64 -11.45
N LYS A 153 -9.52 -31.68 -12.30
CA LYS A 153 -10.48 -32.76 -12.36
C LYS A 153 -9.94 -33.90 -13.25
N GLY A 154 -9.40 -34.91 -12.59
CA GLY A 154 -8.93 -36.15 -13.26
C GLY A 154 -10.01 -37.18 -13.43
N PRO A 155 -9.66 -38.35 -13.99
CA PRO A 155 -10.61 -39.46 -14.25
C PRO A 155 -11.31 -39.99 -12.97
N THR A 156 -10.60 -40.00 -11.86
CA THR A 156 -11.05 -40.57 -10.58
C THR A 156 -11.57 -39.52 -9.59
N GLY A 157 -11.56 -38.24 -9.99
CA GLY A 157 -11.99 -37.12 -9.13
C GLY A 157 -11.01 -35.96 -9.17
N TYR A 158 -11.16 -35.04 -8.21
CA TYR A 158 -10.28 -33.87 -8.13
C TYR A 158 -8.93 -34.20 -7.53
N ILE A 159 -7.87 -33.76 -8.20
CA ILE A 159 -6.47 -33.92 -7.84
C ILE A 159 -5.99 -32.62 -7.17
N LEU A 160 -5.40 -32.79 -5.98
CA LEU A 160 -4.87 -31.69 -5.14
C LEU A 160 -3.44 -32.06 -4.71
N TRP A 161 -2.55 -31.06 -4.68
CA TRP A 161 -1.18 -31.17 -4.15
C TRP A 161 -0.29 -32.27 -4.77
N ASP A 162 -0.68 -32.81 -5.93
CA ASP A 162 0.17 -33.77 -6.63
C ASP A 162 1.23 -33.04 -7.46
N LYS A 163 2.49 -33.17 -7.05
CA LYS A 163 3.63 -32.57 -7.76
C LYS A 163 3.86 -33.17 -9.15
N ASN A 164 3.33 -34.36 -9.40
CA ASN A 164 3.39 -35.00 -10.71
C ASN A 164 2.27 -34.49 -11.63
N ASP A 165 1.25 -33.84 -11.06
CA ASP A 165 0.21 -33.21 -11.86
C ASP A 165 0.74 -31.99 -12.60
N VAL A 166 0.48 -31.92 -13.91
CA VAL A 166 0.95 -30.85 -14.79
C VAL A 166 0.37 -29.49 -14.37
N TRP A 167 -0.92 -29.44 -13.98
CA TRP A 167 -1.59 -28.22 -13.56
C TRP A 167 -0.92 -27.63 -12.32
N TYR A 168 -0.73 -28.44 -11.29
CA TYR A 168 -0.08 -28.02 -10.05
C TYR A 168 1.37 -27.55 -10.29
N SER A 169 2.16 -28.33 -11.06
CA SER A 169 3.56 -28.02 -11.33
C SER A 169 3.76 -26.71 -12.13
N LEU A 170 2.83 -26.38 -13.02
CA LEU A 170 2.84 -25.11 -13.77
C LEU A 170 2.50 -23.91 -12.88
N TRP A 171 1.56 -24.07 -11.96
CA TRP A 171 1.28 -23.06 -10.96
C TRP A 171 2.48 -22.78 -10.05
N GLU A 172 3.14 -23.83 -9.56
CA GLU A 172 4.37 -23.66 -8.74
C GLU A 172 5.43 -22.84 -9.47
N LYS A 173 5.69 -23.17 -10.74
CA LYS A 173 6.65 -22.43 -11.57
C LYS A 173 6.22 -20.99 -11.82
N LYS A 174 4.94 -20.78 -12.13
CA LYS A 174 4.40 -19.44 -12.44
C LYS A 174 4.47 -18.52 -11.25
N LEU A 175 4.06 -18.99 -10.07
CA LEU A 175 4.01 -18.17 -8.85
C LEU A 175 5.40 -17.68 -8.42
N ASN A 176 6.45 -18.44 -8.67
CA ASN A 176 7.84 -18.02 -8.41
C ASN A 176 8.32 -16.89 -9.34
N ALA A 177 7.64 -16.67 -10.46
CA ALA A 177 8.02 -15.68 -11.47
C ALA A 177 7.11 -14.44 -11.51
N ILE A 178 6.04 -14.42 -10.70
CA ILE A 178 5.09 -13.29 -10.68
C ILE A 178 5.72 -12.09 -10.00
N ASP A 179 5.61 -10.94 -10.68
CA ASP A 179 6.07 -9.64 -10.20
C ASP A 179 4.96 -8.58 -10.39
N GLY A 180 3.76 -8.89 -9.90
CA GLY A 180 2.58 -8.05 -9.99
C GLY A 180 2.21 -7.35 -8.67
N LEU A 181 1.06 -6.67 -8.67
CA LEU A 181 0.45 -6.05 -7.49
C LEU A 181 -0.32 -7.06 -6.63
N VAL A 182 -0.75 -8.19 -7.21
CA VAL A 182 -1.40 -9.26 -6.47
C VAL A 182 -0.35 -10.26 -6.02
N LYS A 183 -0.14 -10.33 -4.72
CA LYS A 183 0.81 -11.30 -4.13
C LYS A 183 0.14 -12.66 -4.03
N LEU A 184 0.64 -13.62 -4.80
CA LEU A 184 0.14 -14.99 -4.82
C LEU A 184 1.20 -15.94 -4.30
N LYS A 185 0.82 -16.91 -3.46
CA LYS A 185 1.68 -18.02 -3.06
C LYS A 185 0.97 -19.36 -3.27
N LEU A 186 1.73 -20.39 -3.56
CA LEU A 186 1.17 -21.74 -3.69
C LEU A 186 0.74 -22.28 -2.32
N ALA A 187 -0.49 -22.76 -2.21
CA ALA A 187 -0.93 -23.52 -1.05
C ALA A 187 -0.23 -24.87 -1.05
N ARG A 188 0.46 -25.18 0.05
CA ARG A 188 1.21 -26.43 0.20
C ARG A 188 0.48 -27.37 1.16
N GLY A 189 0.08 -28.52 0.65
CA GLY A 189 -0.47 -29.59 1.48
C GLY A 189 0.58 -30.19 2.43
N ASN A 190 0.11 -30.67 3.57
CA ASN A 190 0.85 -31.56 4.46
C ASN A 190 0.02 -32.81 4.75
N LEU A 191 0.59 -33.80 5.41
CA LEU A 191 -0.11 -35.06 5.72
C LEU A 191 -1.42 -34.85 6.45
N SER A 192 -1.51 -33.87 7.36
CA SER A 192 -2.72 -33.55 8.10
C SER A 192 -3.79 -32.93 7.22
N LEU A 193 -3.41 -31.95 6.40
CA LEU A 193 -4.31 -31.30 5.45
C LEU A 193 -4.79 -32.25 4.36
N ASN A 194 -3.89 -33.08 3.80
CA ASN A 194 -4.23 -34.02 2.74
C ASN A 194 -5.29 -35.07 3.19
N ARG A 195 -5.34 -35.36 4.48
CA ARG A 195 -6.38 -36.23 5.05
C ARG A 195 -7.72 -35.53 5.26
N LYS A 196 -7.69 -34.23 5.56
CA LYS A 196 -8.89 -33.44 5.85
C LYS A 196 -9.51 -32.82 4.61
N ILE A 197 -8.66 -32.30 3.72
CA ILE A 197 -9.08 -31.58 2.53
C ILE A 197 -9.20 -32.53 1.37
N THR A 198 -10.42 -32.98 1.16
CA THR A 198 -10.81 -33.90 0.09
C THR A 198 -11.52 -33.15 -1.05
N SER A 199 -11.89 -33.86 -2.11
CA SER A 199 -12.69 -33.31 -3.22
C SER A 199 -14.03 -32.68 -2.77
N SER A 200 -14.53 -33.02 -1.59
CA SER A 200 -15.75 -32.42 -1.01
C SER A 200 -15.63 -30.91 -0.77
N ILE A 201 -14.46 -30.42 -0.41
CA ILE A 201 -14.20 -28.95 -0.28
C ILE A 201 -14.57 -28.20 -1.56
N ILE A 202 -14.13 -28.74 -2.69
CA ILE A 202 -14.27 -28.07 -3.98
C ILE A 202 -15.73 -28.03 -4.38
N ILE A 203 -16.41 -29.13 -4.17
CA ILE A 203 -17.83 -29.34 -4.53
C ILE A 203 -18.72 -28.47 -3.62
N ASN A 204 -18.48 -28.54 -2.32
CA ASN A 204 -19.40 -27.97 -1.30
C ASN A 204 -18.91 -26.60 -0.76
N SER A 205 -17.71 -26.18 -1.12
CA SER A 205 -17.09 -24.94 -0.57
C SER A 205 -17.13 -24.94 0.96
N ASP A 206 -16.64 -26.01 1.59
CA ASP A 206 -16.72 -26.24 3.04
C ASP A 206 -15.95 -25.14 3.79
N LYS A 207 -16.70 -24.36 4.54
CA LYS A 207 -16.22 -23.16 5.23
C LYS A 207 -15.18 -23.45 6.30
N ILE A 208 -15.33 -24.57 7.03
CA ILE A 208 -14.43 -24.94 8.13
C ILE A 208 -13.08 -25.36 7.55
N MET A 209 -13.11 -26.22 6.55
CA MET A 209 -11.88 -26.68 5.89
C MET A 209 -11.15 -25.56 5.15
N ILE A 210 -11.86 -24.58 4.56
CA ILE A 210 -11.26 -23.40 3.95
C ILE A 210 -10.56 -22.54 5.01
N LYS A 211 -11.15 -22.36 6.20
CA LYS A 211 -10.50 -21.68 7.33
C LYS A 211 -9.27 -22.42 7.85
N ASP A 212 -9.32 -23.74 7.94
CA ASP A 212 -8.18 -24.57 8.32
C ASP A 212 -7.02 -24.39 7.32
N LEU A 213 -7.33 -24.34 6.02
CA LEU A 213 -6.33 -24.06 4.98
C LEU A 213 -5.76 -22.65 5.12
N MET A 214 -6.58 -21.63 5.36
CA MET A 214 -6.12 -20.26 5.60
C MET A 214 -5.19 -20.17 6.81
N ALA A 215 -5.58 -20.81 7.91
CA ALA A 215 -4.76 -20.82 9.13
C ALA A 215 -3.40 -21.49 8.90
N HIS A 216 -3.39 -22.65 8.21
CA HIS A 216 -2.15 -23.33 7.85
C HIS A 216 -1.25 -22.50 6.95
N GLU A 217 -1.84 -21.85 5.97
CA GLU A 217 -1.12 -21.01 5.01
C GLU A 217 -0.77 -19.61 5.57
N ASN A 218 -1.25 -19.26 6.75
CA ASN A 218 -1.13 -17.93 7.34
C ASN A 218 -1.56 -16.83 6.34
N THR A 219 -2.78 -16.99 5.80
CA THR A 219 -3.38 -16.03 4.86
C THR A 219 -4.85 -15.81 5.22
N LYS A 220 -5.37 -14.63 4.83
CA LYS A 220 -6.79 -14.29 4.99
C LYS A 220 -7.63 -14.60 3.75
N LEU A 221 -6.96 -14.92 2.65
CA LEU A 221 -7.59 -15.17 1.36
C LEU A 221 -7.07 -16.48 0.77
N VAL A 222 -7.97 -17.26 0.20
CA VAL A 222 -7.64 -18.47 -0.56
C VAL A 222 -8.34 -18.42 -1.91
N LEU A 223 -7.59 -18.74 -2.95
CA LEU A 223 -8.06 -18.82 -4.33
C LEU A 223 -7.92 -20.24 -4.84
N PHE A 224 -9.04 -20.88 -5.14
CA PHE A 224 -9.05 -22.11 -5.92
C PHE A 224 -8.94 -21.77 -7.40
N VAL A 225 -8.02 -22.42 -8.09
CA VAL A 225 -7.84 -22.33 -9.54
C VAL A 225 -8.08 -23.70 -10.14
N ILE A 226 -9.23 -23.84 -10.77
CA ILE A 226 -9.78 -25.14 -11.13
C ILE A 226 -9.71 -25.32 -12.64
N ALA A 227 -9.16 -26.46 -13.07
CA ALA A 227 -9.17 -26.90 -14.47
C ALA A 227 -10.01 -28.17 -14.57
N GLU A 228 -11.07 -28.11 -15.37
CA GLU A 228 -12.07 -29.16 -15.47
C GLU A 228 -12.32 -29.55 -16.96
N PRO A 229 -11.86 -30.72 -17.38
CA PRO A 229 -12.21 -31.27 -18.68
C PRO A 229 -13.68 -31.68 -18.72
N GLU A 230 -14.39 -31.35 -19.79
CA GLU A 230 -15.78 -31.76 -20.00
C GLU A 230 -16.04 -32.14 -21.46
N ILE A 231 -17.08 -32.98 -21.66
CA ILE A 231 -17.65 -33.28 -22.97
C ILE A 231 -19.00 -32.61 -23.02
N GLN A 232 -19.24 -31.79 -24.04
CA GLN A 232 -20.54 -31.17 -24.25
C GLN A 232 -21.47 -32.13 -25.01
N ASN A 233 -22.76 -31.77 -25.07
CA ASN A 233 -23.81 -32.59 -25.71
C ASN A 233 -23.53 -32.85 -27.21
N ASP A 234 -22.75 -32.03 -27.87
CA ASP A 234 -22.33 -32.18 -29.27
C ASP A 234 -21.11 -33.15 -29.42
N GLY A 235 -20.66 -33.78 -28.33
CA GLY A 235 -19.49 -34.68 -28.29
C GLY A 235 -18.13 -33.98 -28.30
N LYS A 236 -18.11 -32.64 -28.39
CA LYS A 236 -16.84 -31.90 -28.36
C LYS A 236 -16.27 -31.83 -26.95
N LYS A 237 -14.95 -31.85 -26.89
CA LYS A 237 -14.17 -31.84 -25.66
C LYS A 237 -13.66 -30.44 -25.37
N TYR A 238 -13.78 -30.01 -24.14
CA TYR A 238 -13.33 -28.70 -23.68
C TYR A 238 -12.57 -28.81 -22.36
N LEU A 239 -11.68 -27.87 -22.13
CA LEU A 239 -11.13 -27.57 -20.82
C LEU A 239 -11.76 -26.27 -20.32
N LYS A 240 -12.51 -26.36 -19.23
CA LYS A 240 -12.98 -25.19 -18.49
C LYS A 240 -11.99 -24.82 -17.42
N THR A 241 -11.65 -23.53 -17.33
CA THR A 241 -10.87 -23.00 -16.22
C THR A 241 -11.67 -21.93 -15.48
N TYR A 242 -11.71 -22.02 -14.16
CA TYR A 242 -12.43 -21.06 -13.33
C TYR A 242 -11.75 -20.87 -11.98
N THR A 243 -12.14 -19.79 -11.29
CA THR A 243 -11.60 -19.44 -9.99
C THR A 243 -12.70 -19.29 -8.95
N LYS A 244 -12.40 -19.67 -7.70
CA LYS A 244 -13.24 -19.38 -6.53
C LYS A 244 -12.38 -18.69 -5.47
N LEU A 245 -12.70 -17.43 -5.14
CA LEU A 245 -12.02 -16.65 -4.09
C LEU A 245 -12.85 -16.74 -2.80
N PHE A 246 -12.19 -17.06 -1.70
CA PHE A 246 -12.78 -17.14 -0.37
C PHE A 246 -12.15 -16.07 0.54
N ASN A 247 -12.99 -15.41 1.34
CA ASN A 247 -12.58 -14.38 2.29
C ASN A 247 -12.19 -14.98 3.66
N SER A 248 -11.73 -14.14 4.57
CA SER A 248 -11.28 -14.51 5.93
C SER A 248 -12.30 -15.32 6.74
N ASP A 249 -13.60 -15.19 6.42
CA ASP A 249 -14.65 -15.98 7.04
C ASP A 249 -14.82 -17.38 6.44
N GLY A 250 -14.04 -17.72 5.41
CA GLY A 250 -14.19 -18.94 4.64
C GLY A 250 -15.42 -18.94 3.72
N LYS A 251 -16.03 -17.77 3.48
CA LYS A 251 -17.16 -17.62 2.57
C LYS A 251 -16.67 -17.36 1.15
N LEU A 252 -17.37 -17.93 0.18
CA LEU A 252 -17.16 -17.63 -1.23
C LEU A 252 -17.47 -16.15 -1.47
N GLU A 253 -16.45 -15.40 -1.87
CA GLU A 253 -16.56 -13.98 -2.21
C GLU A 253 -16.85 -13.79 -3.69
N LYS A 254 -16.14 -14.55 -4.56
CA LYS A 254 -16.21 -14.39 -6.00
C LYS A 254 -15.94 -15.70 -6.72
N SER A 255 -16.75 -16.02 -7.72
CA SER A 255 -16.51 -17.14 -8.64
C SER A 255 -16.53 -16.62 -10.07
N ASN A 256 -15.52 -16.99 -10.87
CA ASN A 256 -15.39 -16.51 -12.26
C ASN A 256 -15.03 -17.68 -13.17
N LEU A 257 -15.79 -17.85 -14.24
CA LEU A 257 -15.34 -18.62 -15.39
C LEU A 257 -14.29 -17.77 -16.14
N ILE A 258 -13.11 -18.33 -16.34
CA ILE A 258 -12.00 -17.63 -16.98
C ILE A 258 -11.99 -17.93 -18.48
N ASN A 259 -12.06 -19.22 -18.82
CA ASN A 259 -11.97 -19.64 -20.21
C ASN A 259 -12.63 -21.00 -20.43
N THR A 260 -12.95 -21.29 -21.69
CA THR A 260 -13.36 -22.61 -22.18
C THR A 260 -12.61 -22.87 -23.47
N VAL A 261 -11.63 -23.79 -23.42
CA VAL A 261 -10.71 -24.08 -24.54
C VAL A 261 -11.11 -25.40 -25.17
N ALA A 262 -11.31 -25.41 -26.49
CA ALA A 262 -11.56 -26.63 -27.24
C ALA A 262 -10.34 -27.54 -27.24
N LEU A 263 -10.56 -28.82 -26.97
CA LEU A 263 -9.54 -29.86 -26.99
C LEU A 263 -9.63 -30.67 -28.31
N LYS A 264 -8.50 -31.26 -28.71
CA LYS A 264 -8.50 -32.15 -29.89
C LYS A 264 -9.38 -33.38 -29.64
N THR A 265 -10.19 -33.73 -30.59
CA THR A 265 -11.15 -34.85 -30.50
C THR A 265 -10.51 -36.24 -30.45
N THR A 266 -9.29 -36.37 -30.96
CA THR A 266 -8.57 -37.65 -31.13
C THR A 266 -7.92 -38.20 -29.86
N SER A 267 -7.79 -37.41 -28.80
CA SER A 267 -7.13 -37.82 -27.55
C SER A 267 -8.14 -38.06 -26.42
N SER A 268 -7.70 -38.76 -25.37
CA SER A 268 -8.47 -38.84 -24.11
C SER A 268 -8.72 -37.40 -23.60
N ILE A 269 -9.91 -37.16 -23.05
CA ILE A 269 -10.29 -35.87 -22.46
C ILE A 269 -9.32 -35.42 -21.35
N PHE A 270 -8.66 -36.36 -20.68
CA PHE A 270 -7.70 -36.08 -19.62
C PHE A 270 -6.25 -35.92 -20.12
N LYS A 271 -5.99 -36.21 -21.42
CA LYS A 271 -4.67 -36.04 -22.03
C LYS A 271 -4.59 -34.67 -22.68
N ILE A 272 -4.37 -33.65 -21.85
CA ILE A 272 -4.30 -32.26 -22.27
C ILE A 272 -2.87 -31.84 -22.56
N GLU A 273 -2.64 -31.10 -23.64
CA GLU A 273 -1.33 -30.60 -24.00
C GLU A 273 -0.84 -29.61 -22.93
N LYS A 274 0.42 -29.76 -22.48
CA LYS A 274 1.04 -28.89 -21.47
C LYS A 274 0.97 -27.40 -21.85
N LYS A 275 1.02 -27.08 -23.16
CA LYS A 275 0.89 -25.71 -23.66
C LYS A 275 -0.45 -25.11 -23.28
N ILE A 276 -1.56 -25.84 -23.41
CA ILE A 276 -2.90 -25.36 -23.05
C ILE A 276 -2.95 -25.00 -21.56
N PHE A 277 -2.46 -25.87 -20.70
CA PHE A 277 -2.37 -25.57 -19.27
C PHE A 277 -1.50 -24.35 -18.96
N HIS A 278 -0.36 -24.20 -19.64
CA HIS A 278 0.53 -23.05 -19.47
C HIS A 278 -0.16 -21.74 -19.84
N ASP A 279 -0.88 -21.74 -20.96
CA ASP A 279 -1.61 -20.58 -21.45
C ASP A 279 -2.76 -20.20 -20.47
N GLU A 280 -3.47 -21.22 -19.96
CA GLU A 280 -4.56 -21.01 -18.99
C GLU A 280 -4.06 -20.50 -17.64
N VAL A 281 -2.94 -20.98 -17.11
CA VAL A 281 -2.29 -20.39 -15.92
C VAL A 281 -1.97 -18.92 -16.14
N SER A 282 -1.46 -18.58 -17.32
CA SER A 282 -1.12 -17.20 -17.68
C SER A 282 -2.37 -16.32 -17.82
N ASN A 283 -3.44 -16.85 -18.39
CA ASN A 283 -4.74 -16.18 -18.53
C ASN A 283 -5.35 -15.89 -17.15
N ILE A 284 -5.33 -16.85 -16.23
CA ILE A 284 -5.87 -16.67 -14.87
C ILE A 284 -5.08 -15.61 -14.11
N VAL A 285 -3.75 -15.67 -14.13
CA VAL A 285 -2.91 -14.65 -13.47
C VAL A 285 -3.18 -13.27 -14.05
N SER A 286 -3.25 -13.15 -15.37
CA SER A 286 -3.55 -11.88 -16.05
C SER A 286 -4.94 -11.36 -15.71
N PHE A 287 -5.93 -12.23 -15.57
CA PHE A 287 -7.29 -11.88 -15.15
C PHE A 287 -7.31 -11.32 -13.73
N ILE A 288 -6.62 -11.97 -12.78
CA ILE A 288 -6.54 -11.54 -11.38
C ILE A 288 -5.87 -10.18 -11.29
N GLU A 289 -4.73 -10.00 -11.93
CA GLU A 289 -3.99 -8.73 -11.97
C GLU A 289 -4.80 -7.60 -12.61
N ARG A 290 -5.45 -7.88 -13.72
CA ARG A 290 -6.29 -6.88 -14.41
C ARG A 290 -7.46 -6.42 -13.57
N ASN A 291 -8.16 -7.35 -12.91
CA ASN A 291 -9.28 -7.00 -12.06
C ASN A 291 -8.83 -6.18 -10.85
N TRP A 292 -7.71 -6.57 -10.21
CA TRP A 292 -7.16 -5.79 -9.11
C TRP A 292 -6.80 -4.38 -9.53
N LYS A 293 -6.11 -4.22 -10.67
CA LYS A 293 -5.79 -2.90 -11.22
C LYS A 293 -7.03 -2.08 -11.53
N LYS A 294 -8.07 -2.67 -12.13
CA LYS A 294 -9.35 -1.98 -12.40
C LYS A 294 -10.03 -1.50 -11.12
N ASP A 295 -10.06 -2.35 -10.09
CA ASP A 295 -10.70 -2.02 -8.82
C ASP A 295 -9.94 -0.93 -8.05
N ASN A 296 -8.62 -0.78 -8.28
CA ASN A 296 -7.73 0.17 -7.62
C ASN A 296 -7.13 1.22 -8.56
N LEU A 297 -7.81 1.48 -9.67
CA LEU A 297 -7.33 2.37 -10.72
C LEU A 297 -7.28 3.82 -10.24
N ILE A 298 -6.13 4.44 -10.42
CA ILE A 298 -5.91 5.87 -10.25
C ILE A 298 -5.88 6.50 -11.63
N ASP A 299 -6.89 7.31 -11.92
CA ASP A 299 -6.96 8.09 -13.15
C ASP A 299 -6.47 9.52 -12.87
N PRO A 300 -5.33 9.94 -13.44
CA PRO A 300 -4.80 11.27 -13.22
C PRO A 300 -5.67 12.42 -13.77
N ASN A 301 -6.67 12.09 -14.60
CA ASN A 301 -7.60 13.07 -15.17
C ASN A 301 -8.83 13.30 -14.27
N ILE A 302 -9.04 12.45 -13.26
CA ILE A 302 -10.21 12.52 -12.37
C ILE A 302 -9.77 12.96 -10.98
N VAL A 303 -10.11 14.20 -10.61
CA VAL A 303 -9.92 14.72 -9.26
C VAL A 303 -11.23 14.62 -8.50
N ASN A 304 -11.24 13.87 -7.42
CA ASN A 304 -12.36 13.76 -6.49
C ASN A 304 -12.05 14.49 -5.19
N GLN A 305 -13.09 14.78 -4.42
CA GLN A 305 -12.91 15.30 -3.07
C GLN A 305 -13.87 14.65 -2.08
N VAL A 306 -13.44 14.61 -0.82
CA VAL A 306 -14.25 14.21 0.34
C VAL A 306 -14.11 15.23 1.45
N ASP A 307 -15.17 15.37 2.24
CA ASP A 307 -15.22 16.19 3.44
C ASP A 307 -15.15 15.27 4.65
N LEU A 308 -14.08 15.37 5.42
CA LEU A 308 -13.79 14.47 6.52
C LEU A 308 -13.87 15.20 7.85
N TRP A 309 -14.53 14.56 8.81
CA TRP A 309 -14.58 14.97 10.20
C TRP A 309 -13.71 14.04 11.04
N ILE A 310 -12.67 14.59 11.66
CA ILE A 310 -11.76 13.85 12.54
C ILE A 310 -12.10 14.24 13.99
N PRO A 311 -12.66 13.33 14.81
CA PRO A 311 -12.93 13.59 16.21
C PRO A 311 -11.65 13.92 16.97
N ILE A 312 -11.74 14.88 17.88
CA ILE A 312 -10.68 15.21 18.84
C ILE A 312 -11.19 14.73 20.21
N PRO A 313 -10.77 13.55 20.68
CA PRO A 313 -11.30 13.00 21.93
C PRO A 313 -10.89 13.83 23.13
N LEU A 314 -11.84 14.05 24.03
CA LEU A 314 -11.60 14.61 25.36
C LEU A 314 -11.24 13.45 26.30
N ARG A 315 -10.06 13.48 26.92
CA ARG A 315 -9.62 12.39 27.80
C ARG A 315 -10.05 12.56 29.27
N ALA A 316 -9.85 13.74 29.81
CA ALA A 316 -10.20 14.04 31.19
C ALA A 316 -10.80 15.44 31.30
N SER A 317 -11.58 15.67 32.33
CA SER A 317 -12.12 16.99 32.63
C SER A 317 -12.02 17.32 34.12
N THR A 318 -11.88 18.62 34.41
CA THR A 318 -11.87 19.16 35.76
C THR A 318 -12.44 20.56 35.75
N LYS A 319 -12.54 21.20 36.91
CA LYS A 319 -13.02 22.59 37.07
C LYS A 319 -11.98 23.44 37.76
N LEU A 320 -11.92 24.73 37.40
CA LEU A 320 -11.13 25.70 38.12
C LEU A 320 -11.53 25.76 39.60
N GLU A 321 -10.54 25.71 40.48
CA GLU A 321 -10.75 25.89 41.93
C GLU A 321 -10.91 27.37 42.30
N LYS A 322 -10.23 28.24 41.54
CA LYS A 322 -10.27 29.70 41.70
C LYS A 322 -10.23 30.38 40.32
N ILE A 323 -10.43 31.69 40.30
CA ILE A 323 -10.30 32.52 39.11
C ILE A 323 -8.87 32.33 38.52
N PHE A 324 -8.75 32.15 37.20
CA PHE A 324 -7.50 32.05 36.47
C PHE A 324 -7.34 33.29 35.59
N ILE A 325 -6.31 34.08 35.87
CA ILE A 325 -6.06 35.36 35.21
C ILE A 325 -4.86 35.32 34.25
N PHE A 326 -4.74 36.37 33.44
CA PHE A 326 -3.76 36.51 32.35
C PHE A 326 -2.31 36.20 32.76
N ASN A 327 -1.89 36.64 33.95
CA ASN A 327 -0.48 36.54 34.41
C ASN A 327 -0.18 35.30 35.27
N ASP A 328 -1.15 34.43 35.50
CA ASP A 328 -0.94 33.24 36.30
C ASP A 328 0.03 32.28 35.59
N LYS A 329 1.01 31.74 36.34
CA LYS A 329 2.00 30.77 35.88
C LYS A 329 1.58 29.32 36.07
N SER A 330 0.45 29.11 36.77
CA SER A 330 -0.15 27.79 37.02
C SER A 330 -1.68 27.91 37.11
N ILE A 331 -2.35 26.80 36.84
CA ILE A 331 -3.83 26.72 36.85
C ILE A 331 -4.23 25.83 38.01
N LYS A 332 -4.96 26.40 39.00
CA LYS A 332 -5.48 25.66 40.14
C LYS A 332 -6.82 25.04 39.81
N VAL A 333 -6.97 23.74 40.05
CA VAL A 333 -8.13 22.93 39.68
C VAL A 333 -8.56 22.02 40.82
N LYS A 334 -9.79 21.51 40.78
CA LYS A 334 -10.37 20.65 41.81
C LYS A 334 -9.61 19.30 41.90
N SER A 335 -9.24 18.70 40.77
CA SER A 335 -8.42 17.50 40.65
C SER A 335 -7.76 17.45 39.29
N THR A 336 -6.60 16.83 39.23
CA THR A 336 -5.90 16.49 37.97
C THR A 336 -5.93 14.99 37.67
N ASP A 337 -6.80 14.24 38.36
CA ASP A 337 -6.95 12.80 38.14
C ASP A 337 -7.42 12.52 36.71
N GLY A 338 -6.83 11.51 36.07
CA GLY A 338 -7.10 11.16 34.68
C GLY A 338 -6.37 12.00 33.63
N PHE A 339 -5.72 13.14 34.03
CA PHE A 339 -4.88 13.92 33.13
C PHE A 339 -3.49 13.32 33.01
N LEU A 340 -2.84 13.47 31.86
CA LEU A 340 -1.43 13.10 31.65
C LEU A 340 -0.51 13.98 32.53
N ASP A 341 0.73 13.53 32.78
CA ASP A 341 1.71 14.32 33.54
C ASP A 341 2.13 15.61 32.85
N LYS A 342 2.09 15.61 31.52
CA LYS A 342 2.28 16.76 30.63
C LYS A 342 1.29 16.68 29.48
N GLY A 343 0.84 17.79 28.95
CA GLY A 343 -0.15 17.75 27.86
C GLY A 343 -0.75 19.12 27.56
N ILE A 344 -1.84 19.08 26.83
CA ILE A 344 -2.60 20.26 26.43
C ILE A 344 -3.98 20.18 27.05
N ILE A 345 -4.42 21.31 27.60
CA ILE A 345 -5.78 21.50 28.12
C ILE A 345 -6.49 22.58 27.33
N ASP A 346 -7.80 22.46 27.34
CA ASP A 346 -8.73 23.42 26.75
C ASP A 346 -9.57 24.07 27.88
N ILE A 347 -9.60 25.38 27.89
CA ILE A 347 -10.46 26.16 28.78
C ILE A 347 -11.16 27.26 27.97
N GLY A 348 -12.46 27.10 27.72
CA GLY A 348 -13.25 28.09 26.99
C GLY A 348 -12.69 28.48 25.63
N GLU A 349 -12.23 27.47 24.86
CA GLU A 349 -11.61 27.54 23.51
C GLU A 349 -10.13 27.95 23.46
N GLU A 350 -9.51 28.34 24.58
CA GLU A 350 -8.08 28.54 24.65
C GLU A 350 -7.36 27.23 24.89
N LEU A 351 -6.35 26.93 24.06
CA LEU A 351 -5.45 25.79 24.24
C LEU A 351 -4.22 26.21 25.05
N ILE A 352 -3.97 25.49 26.14
CA ILE A 352 -2.87 25.76 27.06
C ILE A 352 -2.02 24.50 27.21
N LEU A 353 -0.73 24.61 26.91
CA LEU A 353 0.25 23.57 27.19
C LEU A 353 0.65 23.62 28.68
N TYR A 354 0.68 22.49 29.36
CA TYR A 354 1.30 22.35 30.67
C TYR A 354 2.43 21.31 30.61
N LYS A 355 3.53 21.57 31.32
CA LYS A 355 4.71 20.69 31.31
C LYS A 355 4.80 19.81 32.54
N ASN A 356 3.99 20.08 33.56
CA ASN A 356 3.92 19.32 34.82
C ASN A 356 2.57 19.49 35.48
N LYS A 357 2.16 18.57 36.35
CA LYS A 357 0.95 18.67 37.17
C LYS A 357 1.22 18.26 38.61
N THR A 358 0.41 18.77 39.52
CA THR A 358 0.23 18.26 40.90
C THR A 358 -1.17 17.67 41.02
N SER A 359 -1.59 17.15 42.14
CA SER A 359 -2.96 16.66 42.36
C SER A 359 -4.05 17.73 42.16
N LYS A 360 -3.68 19.02 42.23
CA LYS A 360 -4.61 20.15 42.16
C LYS A 360 -4.14 21.31 41.29
N SER A 361 -3.14 21.14 40.45
CA SER A 361 -2.70 22.21 39.56
C SER A 361 -2.00 21.71 38.32
N PHE A 362 -2.10 22.51 37.25
CA PHE A 362 -1.25 22.39 36.05
C PHE A 362 -0.17 23.47 36.14
N GLU A 363 1.10 23.06 35.95
CA GLU A 363 2.28 23.89 36.17
C GLU A 363 3.07 24.13 34.89
N LYS A 364 3.90 25.21 34.90
CA LYS A 364 4.75 25.57 33.75
C LYS A 364 3.93 25.69 32.47
N ILE A 365 2.87 26.49 32.52
CA ILE A 365 1.91 26.65 31.44
C ILE A 365 2.42 27.56 30.33
N THR A 366 2.01 27.25 29.07
CA THR A 366 2.15 28.13 27.91
C THR A 366 0.76 28.34 27.33
N ARG A 367 0.30 29.57 27.29
CA ARG A 367 -1.05 29.96 26.88
C ARG A 367 -1.12 30.21 25.37
N SER A 368 -2.34 30.24 24.83
CA SER A 368 -2.61 30.60 23.43
C SER A 368 -1.89 29.68 22.42
N LEU A 369 -1.86 28.40 22.71
CA LEU A 369 -1.26 27.41 21.79
C LEU A 369 -2.05 27.41 20.47
N LEU A 370 -1.35 27.28 19.34
CA LEU A 370 -1.92 27.31 17.99
C LEU A 370 -2.72 28.60 17.69
N ASN A 371 -2.30 29.74 18.26
CA ASN A 371 -2.95 31.04 18.10
C ASN A 371 -4.42 31.08 18.55
N THR A 372 -4.79 30.25 19.51
CA THR A 372 -6.11 30.33 20.14
C THR A 372 -6.27 31.62 20.95
N GLU A 373 -7.48 32.17 21.04
CA GLU A 373 -7.74 33.43 21.73
C GLU A 373 -7.43 33.32 23.22
N LYS A 374 -6.61 34.26 23.74
CA LYS A 374 -6.22 34.33 25.11
C LYS A 374 -7.12 35.25 25.88
N LYS A 375 -7.97 34.71 26.77
CA LYS A 375 -8.84 35.52 27.61
C LYS A 375 -8.10 36.16 28.80
N ILE A 376 -8.56 37.32 29.22
CA ILE A 376 -8.00 38.06 30.36
C ILE A 376 -8.23 37.29 31.66
N GLU A 377 -9.41 36.70 31.84
CA GLU A 377 -9.75 35.88 33.01
C GLU A 377 -10.72 34.73 32.67
N TYR A 378 -10.64 33.67 33.46
CA TYR A 378 -11.61 32.58 33.52
C TYR A 378 -12.20 32.49 34.92
N LYS A 379 -13.52 32.39 35.02
CA LYS A 379 -14.22 32.33 36.31
C LYS A 379 -13.96 31.00 37.01
N LYS A 380 -14.07 31.02 38.34
CA LYS A 380 -14.12 29.81 39.15
C LYS A 380 -15.18 28.85 38.59
N ASP A 381 -14.92 27.53 38.68
CA ASP A 381 -15.75 26.45 38.17
C ASP A 381 -15.82 26.36 36.63
N ALA A 382 -15.07 27.19 35.88
CA ALA A 382 -14.88 26.96 34.44
C ALA A 382 -14.32 25.57 34.19
N VAL A 383 -14.91 24.88 33.21
CA VAL A 383 -14.54 23.49 32.89
C VAL A 383 -13.26 23.46 32.04
N ILE A 384 -12.38 22.60 32.42
CA ILE A 384 -11.11 22.29 31.69
C ILE A 384 -11.18 20.87 31.16
N PHE A 385 -10.79 20.69 29.94
CA PHE A 385 -10.70 19.37 29.30
C PHE A 385 -9.26 19.08 28.89
N GLN A 386 -8.82 17.83 29.04
CA GLN A 386 -7.57 17.41 28.43
C GLN A 386 -7.76 17.23 26.92
N LYS A 387 -6.87 17.85 26.13
CA LYS A 387 -6.80 17.65 24.67
C LYS A 387 -5.77 16.61 24.30
N ASN A 388 -6.13 15.73 23.39
CA ASN A 388 -5.20 14.87 22.70
C ASN A 388 -5.02 15.41 21.27
N LEU A 389 -4.00 16.23 21.08
CA LEU A 389 -3.65 16.75 19.75
C LEU A 389 -2.86 15.74 18.89
N GLU A 390 -2.52 14.59 19.44
CA GLU A 390 -1.68 13.62 18.73
C GLU A 390 -2.46 12.85 17.66
N THR A 391 -3.77 12.62 17.83
CA THR A 391 -4.55 11.78 16.92
C THR A 391 -4.87 12.47 15.58
N TRP A 392 -5.35 13.71 15.60
CA TRP A 392 -5.76 14.37 14.38
C TRP A 392 -4.59 14.83 13.48
N PRO A 393 -3.44 15.35 14.01
CA PRO A 393 -2.27 15.61 13.18
C PRO A 393 -1.67 14.34 12.55
N LEU A 394 -1.68 13.21 13.30
CA LEU A 394 -1.29 11.92 12.76
C LEU A 394 -2.19 11.50 11.60
N SER A 395 -3.51 11.64 11.74
CA SER A 395 -4.46 11.34 10.66
C SER A 395 -4.21 12.20 9.42
N ILE A 396 -3.93 13.50 9.59
CA ILE A 396 -3.58 14.40 8.47
C ILE A 396 -2.27 13.97 7.81
N ASN A 397 -1.25 13.61 8.59
CA ASN A 397 0.03 13.15 8.05
C ASN A 397 -0.14 11.85 7.26
N VAL A 398 -0.96 10.92 7.78
CA VAL A 398 -1.30 9.69 7.06
C VAL A 398 -2.03 10.01 5.75
N LEU A 399 -3.04 10.91 5.77
CA LEU A 399 -3.75 11.31 4.55
C LEU A 399 -2.82 11.98 3.53
N LYS A 400 -1.91 12.85 3.98
CA LYS A 400 -0.90 13.47 3.10
C LYS A 400 0.12 12.49 2.55
N SER A 401 0.37 11.39 3.24
CA SER A 401 1.28 10.33 2.79
C SER A 401 0.66 9.42 1.73
N LEU A 402 -0.67 9.50 1.55
CA LEU A 402 -1.33 8.73 0.50
C LEU A 402 -0.95 9.28 -0.88
N PRO A 403 -0.47 8.43 -1.75
CA PRO A 403 0.20 8.84 -2.98
C PRO A 403 -0.66 9.60 -3.99
N PHE A 404 -1.93 9.31 -4.00
CA PHE A 404 -2.91 9.92 -4.89
C PHE A 404 -3.64 11.11 -4.26
N VAL A 405 -3.33 11.46 -3.00
CA VAL A 405 -3.85 12.66 -2.36
C VAL A 405 -3.07 13.88 -2.85
N THR A 406 -3.78 14.81 -3.46
CA THR A 406 -3.20 16.03 -4.04
C THR A 406 -3.25 17.22 -3.10
N GLU A 407 -4.27 17.27 -2.22
CA GLU A 407 -4.46 18.36 -1.28
C GLU A 407 -5.18 17.89 -0.01
N VAL A 408 -4.70 18.34 1.15
CA VAL A 408 -5.40 18.21 2.43
C VAL A 408 -5.55 19.60 3.01
N LYS A 409 -6.78 20.15 3.01
CA LYS A 409 -7.11 21.49 3.49
C LYS A 409 -7.92 21.42 4.77
N ILE A 410 -7.41 22.05 5.82
CA ILE A 410 -8.14 22.22 7.07
C ILE A 410 -9.17 23.35 6.86
N ILE A 411 -10.45 23.06 7.10
CA ILE A 411 -11.55 24.03 6.95
C ILE A 411 -11.86 24.67 8.29
N SER A 412 -11.96 23.86 9.34
CA SER A 412 -12.23 24.35 10.69
C SER A 412 -11.71 23.36 11.73
N ILE A 413 -11.36 23.89 12.89
CA ILE A 413 -11.00 23.10 14.07
C ILE A 413 -11.89 23.60 15.21
N SER A 414 -12.59 22.69 15.85
CA SER A 414 -13.35 22.94 17.07
C SER A 414 -12.73 22.15 18.22
N ASN A 415 -13.30 22.33 19.41
CA ASN A 415 -12.88 21.56 20.58
C ASN A 415 -13.23 20.06 20.51
N ARG A 416 -14.06 19.63 19.56
CA ARG A 416 -14.53 18.24 19.43
C ARG A 416 -14.11 17.56 18.12
N SER A 417 -13.83 18.34 17.09
CA SER A 417 -13.50 17.78 15.77
C SER A 417 -12.72 18.77 14.91
N ALA A 418 -11.91 18.22 13.98
CA ALA A 418 -11.36 18.95 12.86
C ALA A 418 -12.13 18.56 11.59
N ARG A 419 -12.55 19.55 10.80
CA ARG A 419 -13.13 19.37 9.48
C ARG A 419 -12.08 19.65 8.42
N ILE A 420 -11.87 18.70 7.53
CA ILE A 420 -10.87 18.78 6.46
C ILE A 420 -11.48 18.40 5.11
N ILE A 421 -11.02 19.04 4.06
CA ILE A 421 -11.30 18.62 2.69
C ILE A 421 -10.04 17.95 2.15
N VAL A 422 -10.23 16.76 1.60
CA VAL A 422 -9.16 16.01 0.93
C VAL A 422 -9.49 15.89 -0.55
N LYS A 423 -8.59 16.38 -1.42
CA LYS A 423 -8.64 16.15 -2.86
C LYS A 423 -7.69 15.03 -3.23
N PHE A 424 -8.14 14.14 -4.10
CA PHE A 424 -7.39 12.98 -4.51
C PHE A 424 -7.72 12.55 -5.94
N LEU A 425 -6.81 11.81 -6.55
CA LEU A 425 -6.96 11.23 -7.88
C LEU A 425 -7.62 9.85 -7.79
N GLY A 426 -8.46 9.52 -8.77
CA GLY A 426 -9.13 8.24 -8.82
C GLY A 426 -10.47 8.23 -8.09
N ASN A 427 -10.99 7.05 -7.78
CA ASN A 427 -12.33 6.90 -7.22
C ASN A 427 -12.35 6.86 -5.68
N LYS A 428 -13.52 7.13 -5.08
CA LYS A 428 -13.70 7.14 -3.62
C LYS A 428 -13.44 5.77 -2.99
N LYS A 429 -13.76 4.68 -3.68
CA LYS A 429 -13.54 3.32 -3.17
C LYS A 429 -12.06 3.06 -2.94
N THR A 430 -11.21 3.45 -3.90
CA THR A 430 -9.74 3.35 -3.77
C THR A 430 -9.23 4.21 -2.61
N PHE A 431 -9.77 5.44 -2.44
CA PHE A 431 -9.40 6.31 -1.35
C PHE A 431 -9.71 5.67 0.02
N PHE A 432 -10.94 5.21 0.24
CA PHE A 432 -11.30 4.62 1.53
C PHE A 432 -10.60 3.29 1.79
N HIS A 433 -10.39 2.47 0.78
CA HIS A 433 -9.58 1.24 0.94
C HIS A 433 -8.16 1.56 1.42
N ALA A 434 -7.52 2.57 0.84
CA ALA A 434 -6.18 2.96 1.25
C ALA A 434 -6.13 3.61 2.65
N THR A 435 -7.19 4.33 3.06
CA THR A 435 -7.30 4.84 4.45
C THR A 435 -7.49 3.70 5.44
N ASP A 436 -8.30 2.69 5.10
CA ASP A 436 -8.53 1.49 5.92
C ASP A 436 -7.24 0.68 6.13
N GLU A 437 -6.42 0.52 5.10
CA GLU A 437 -5.09 -0.11 5.20
C GLU A 437 -4.15 0.63 6.16
N LYS A 438 -4.36 1.94 6.34
CA LYS A 438 -3.62 2.79 7.29
C LYS A 438 -4.34 2.93 8.63
N SER A 439 -5.32 2.08 8.92
CA SER A 439 -6.12 2.10 10.14
C SER A 439 -6.92 3.41 10.35
N LEU A 440 -7.26 4.10 9.27
CA LEU A 440 -8.16 5.25 9.29
C LEU A 440 -9.52 4.84 8.69
N PHE A 441 -10.44 4.43 9.56
CA PHE A 441 -11.77 3.97 9.17
C PHE A 441 -12.77 5.12 9.17
N PHE A 442 -13.39 5.38 8.03
CA PHE A 442 -14.37 6.46 7.89
C PHE A 442 -15.79 5.92 7.71
N LYS A 443 -16.74 6.44 8.49
CA LYS A 443 -18.18 6.18 8.34
C LYS A 443 -18.84 7.31 7.58
N ASN A 444 -19.75 6.97 6.68
CA ASN A 444 -20.54 7.94 5.94
C ASN A 444 -21.53 8.65 6.89
N LEU A 445 -21.52 9.99 6.89
CA LEU A 445 -22.49 10.82 7.62
C LEU A 445 -23.61 11.32 6.70
N SER A 446 -23.26 11.74 5.48
CA SER A 446 -24.17 12.26 4.46
C SER A 446 -23.48 12.29 3.10
N ASN A 447 -24.13 12.80 2.04
CA ASN A 447 -23.53 12.93 0.72
C ASN A 447 -22.16 13.63 0.77
N HIS A 448 -21.09 12.86 0.54
CA HIS A 448 -19.69 13.29 0.53
C HIS A 448 -19.06 13.68 1.87
N GLN A 449 -19.78 13.53 3.01
CA GLN A 449 -19.24 13.77 4.34
C GLN A 449 -19.03 12.48 5.11
N TYR A 450 -17.86 12.35 5.74
CA TYR A 450 -17.46 11.14 6.46
C TYR A 450 -16.83 11.51 7.79
N ILE A 451 -16.98 10.66 8.79
CA ILE A 451 -16.37 10.82 10.11
C ILE A 451 -15.42 9.67 10.39
N LEU A 452 -14.23 9.98 10.91
CA LEU A 452 -13.30 8.98 11.40
C LEU A 452 -13.95 8.23 12.56
N SER A 453 -14.09 6.91 12.43
CA SER A 453 -14.57 6.03 13.49
C SER A 453 -13.36 5.46 14.25
N ASN A 454 -13.39 5.59 15.56
CA ASN A 454 -12.42 4.91 16.44
C ASN A 454 -12.71 3.42 16.48
#